data_b2a22a7269daa4876dcd0e3a177593d3
#
_entry.id   b2a22a7269daa4876dcd0e3a177593d3
#
_cell.length_a   1.000
_cell.length_b   1.000
_cell.length_c   1.000
_cell.angle_alpha   90.00
_cell.angle_beta   90.00
_cell.angle_gamma   90.00
#
_symmetry.space_group_name_H-M   'P 1'
#
loop_
_entity.id
_entity.type
_entity.pdbx_description
1 polymer ?
#
loop_
_entity_poly.entity_id
_entity_poly.type
_entity_poly.pdbx_seq_one_letter_code
_entity_poly.pdbx_strand_id
1 'polypeptide(L)'
;MDINEIRLNLGCGGRPLRDYINIDQDTLEEMRERYPNQEFDDDLTIEQFDLFNLPYKDDSVDEVRADGLIEHLPFIDESKFFYEVKRVLKPGGIMQVSTVDFEKTVNQWLDAEDNWKDFYKDDDKSIHDQHWFGTYTYKPKNRWGYLTATLYGSQNGVGQFHTNCYTEKKLSAICEHINMDVLSIDQFQWKGDRDHMLRLTAKKK
;
A
#
# COMPACT_ATOMS: atom_id res chain seq x y z
N MET A 1 -14.94 -16.98 -16.71
CA MET A 1 -14.05 -17.06 -15.54
C MET A 1 -14.05 -18.49 -15.08
N ASP A 2 -12.89 -19.06 -14.87
CA ASP A 2 -12.81 -20.40 -14.29
C ASP A 2 -13.34 -20.29 -12.85
N ILE A 3 -14.34 -21.10 -12.54
CA ILE A 3 -15.15 -21.05 -11.29
C ILE A 3 -14.31 -21.47 -10.06
N ASN A 4 -13.01 -21.65 -10.18
CA ASN A 4 -12.12 -22.20 -9.16
C ASN A 4 -10.88 -21.34 -8.84
N GLU A 5 -10.74 -20.13 -9.38
CA GLU A 5 -9.59 -19.28 -9.04
C GLU A 5 -9.82 -18.56 -7.71
N ILE A 6 -8.88 -18.72 -6.79
CA ILE A 6 -8.86 -17.99 -5.51
C ILE A 6 -7.92 -16.80 -5.63
N ARG A 7 -8.47 -15.60 -5.54
CA ARG A 7 -7.74 -14.35 -5.59
C ARG A 7 -7.99 -13.54 -4.32
N LEU A 8 -6.92 -13.10 -3.67
CA LEU A 8 -6.99 -12.34 -2.42
C LEU A 8 -6.58 -10.88 -2.64
N ASN A 9 -7.35 -9.95 -2.09
CA ASN A 9 -7.01 -8.54 -2.01
C ASN A 9 -6.77 -8.16 -0.55
N LEU A 10 -5.51 -8.15 -0.14
CA LEU A 10 -5.07 -7.95 1.24
C LEU A 10 -4.94 -6.46 1.56
N GLY A 11 -5.49 -6.02 2.69
CA GLY A 11 -5.53 -4.62 3.10
C GLY A 11 -6.28 -3.79 2.08
N CYS A 12 -7.49 -4.24 1.69
CA CYS A 12 -8.23 -3.67 0.58
C CYS A 12 -8.63 -2.19 0.83
N GLY A 13 -8.76 -1.77 2.09
CA GLY A 13 -9.14 -0.42 2.46
C GLY A 13 -10.32 0.09 1.64
N GLY A 14 -10.25 1.33 1.19
CA GLY A 14 -11.26 1.92 0.30
C GLY A 14 -11.25 1.38 -1.14
N ARG A 15 -10.67 0.18 -1.42
CA ARG A 15 -10.52 -0.36 -2.78
C ARG A 15 -10.80 -1.85 -2.87
N PRO A 16 -11.95 -2.29 -2.42
CA PRO A 16 -12.36 -3.67 -2.62
C PRO A 16 -12.48 -3.98 -4.13
N LEU A 17 -12.14 -5.20 -4.50
CA LEU A 17 -12.20 -5.68 -5.87
C LEU A 17 -13.29 -6.73 -6.00
N ARG A 18 -14.14 -6.64 -7.04
CA ARG A 18 -15.30 -7.53 -7.22
C ARG A 18 -14.93 -9.01 -7.40
N ASP A 19 -13.81 -9.27 -8.08
CA ASP A 19 -13.38 -10.64 -8.41
C ASP A 19 -12.36 -11.20 -7.40
N TYR A 20 -12.26 -10.58 -6.21
CA TYR A 20 -11.34 -10.97 -5.16
C TYR A 20 -12.07 -11.20 -3.83
N ILE A 21 -11.48 -12.04 -3.00
CA ILE A 21 -11.79 -12.08 -1.58
C ILE A 21 -11.07 -10.90 -0.95
N ASN A 22 -11.84 -9.91 -0.52
CA ASN A 22 -11.31 -8.70 0.08
C ASN A 22 -11.08 -8.91 1.57
N ILE A 23 -9.88 -8.61 2.02
CA ILE A 23 -9.44 -8.83 3.41
C ILE A 23 -8.93 -7.51 3.97
N ASP A 24 -9.43 -7.11 5.13
CA ASP A 24 -8.98 -5.93 5.86
C ASP A 24 -9.18 -6.12 7.36
N GLN A 25 -8.54 -5.26 8.17
CA GLN A 25 -8.82 -5.19 9.60
C GLN A 25 -10.14 -4.48 9.90
N ASP A 26 -10.57 -3.57 9.02
CA ASP A 26 -11.81 -2.82 9.16
C ASP A 26 -12.96 -3.61 8.52
N THR A 27 -14.11 -3.55 9.17
CA THR A 27 -15.39 -3.99 8.60
C THR A 27 -15.83 -3.04 7.49
N LEU A 28 -16.79 -3.46 6.66
CA LEU A 28 -17.38 -2.59 5.64
C LEU A 28 -18.02 -1.33 6.24
N GLU A 29 -18.59 -1.42 7.44
CA GLU A 29 -19.19 -0.29 8.14
C GLU A 29 -18.11 0.72 8.55
N GLU A 30 -17.01 0.27 9.16
CA GLU A 30 -15.86 1.11 9.52
C GLU A 30 -15.20 1.75 8.28
N MET A 31 -15.15 1.02 7.16
CA MET A 31 -14.66 1.59 5.90
C MET A 31 -15.58 2.70 5.36
N ARG A 32 -16.90 2.54 5.45
CA ARG A 32 -17.86 3.59 5.06
C ARG A 32 -17.68 4.85 5.91
N GLU A 33 -17.43 4.70 7.19
CA GLU A 33 -17.13 5.83 8.08
C GLU A 33 -15.79 6.49 7.75
N ARG A 34 -14.75 5.69 7.48
CA ARG A 34 -13.41 6.20 7.16
C ARG A 34 -13.33 6.87 5.79
N TYR A 35 -14.12 6.41 4.82
CA TYR A 35 -14.13 6.90 3.45
C TYR A 35 -15.53 7.45 3.05
N PRO A 36 -16.02 8.52 3.70
CA PRO A 36 -17.41 8.98 3.55
C PRO A 36 -17.76 9.50 2.14
N ASN A 37 -16.76 9.77 1.31
CA ASN A 37 -16.94 10.20 -0.09
C ASN A 37 -16.79 9.06 -1.09
N GLN A 38 -16.71 7.81 -0.62
CA GLN A 38 -16.58 6.63 -1.46
C GLN A 38 -17.84 5.77 -1.38
N GLU A 39 -18.33 5.38 -2.54
CA GLU A 39 -19.43 4.41 -2.64
C GLU A 39 -18.86 2.99 -2.56
N PHE A 40 -19.50 2.15 -1.77
CA PHE A 40 -19.23 0.72 -1.66
C PHE A 40 -20.49 -0.04 -2.08
N ASP A 41 -20.29 -1.09 -2.86
CA ASP A 41 -21.40 -1.96 -3.25
C ASP A 41 -22.05 -2.60 -2.01
N ASP A 42 -23.38 -2.73 -2.02
CA ASP A 42 -24.12 -3.26 -0.87
C ASP A 42 -23.92 -4.76 -0.65
N ASP A 43 -23.56 -5.50 -1.70
CA ASP A 43 -23.26 -6.93 -1.69
C ASP A 43 -21.80 -7.27 -1.41
N LEU A 44 -20.97 -6.23 -1.14
CA LEU A 44 -19.56 -6.41 -0.85
C LEU A 44 -19.36 -7.05 0.52
N THR A 45 -18.47 -8.04 0.56
CA THR A 45 -18.00 -8.64 1.82
C THR A 45 -16.53 -8.32 2.06
N ILE A 46 -16.21 -8.03 3.30
CA ILE A 46 -14.82 -7.85 3.76
C ILE A 46 -14.56 -8.91 4.83
N GLU A 47 -13.55 -9.73 4.57
CA GLU A 47 -13.12 -10.76 5.52
C GLU A 47 -12.06 -10.18 6.46
N GLN A 48 -12.13 -10.56 7.73
CA GLN A 48 -11.18 -10.10 8.75
C GLN A 48 -10.26 -11.25 9.13
N PHE A 49 -9.20 -11.47 8.33
CA PHE A 49 -8.21 -12.52 8.56
C PHE A 49 -6.88 -11.93 9.01
N ASP A 50 -6.15 -12.70 9.81
CA ASP A 50 -4.77 -12.40 10.13
C ASP A 50 -3.89 -12.56 8.88
N LEU A 51 -3.27 -11.47 8.43
CA LEU A 51 -2.40 -11.45 7.25
C LEU A 51 -1.13 -12.30 7.40
N PHE A 52 -0.78 -12.65 8.64
CA PHE A 52 0.38 -13.48 8.95
C PHE A 52 0.01 -14.97 9.14
N ASN A 53 -1.29 -15.29 9.08
CA ASN A 53 -1.82 -16.65 9.19
C ASN A 53 -3.16 -16.76 8.45
N LEU A 54 -3.10 -16.69 7.12
CA LEU A 54 -4.26 -16.73 6.25
C LEU A 54 -4.96 -18.11 6.32
N PRO A 55 -6.31 -18.19 6.33
CA PRO A 55 -7.04 -19.46 6.47
C PRO A 55 -7.06 -20.28 5.16
N TYR A 56 -5.99 -20.23 4.39
CA TYR A 56 -5.82 -20.96 3.15
C TYR A 56 -4.72 -22.01 3.29
N LYS A 57 -4.92 -23.14 2.61
CA LYS A 57 -3.90 -24.20 2.54
C LYS A 57 -2.68 -23.73 1.74
N ASP A 58 -1.56 -24.37 1.95
CA ASP A 58 -0.40 -24.20 1.09
C ASP A 58 -0.79 -24.48 -0.37
N ASP A 59 -0.23 -23.71 -1.30
CA ASP A 59 -0.40 -23.94 -2.73
C ASP A 59 -1.87 -23.91 -3.21
N SER A 60 -2.73 -23.08 -2.61
CA SER A 60 -4.17 -23.06 -2.93
C SER A 60 -4.68 -21.77 -3.57
N VAL A 61 -3.91 -20.68 -3.52
CA VAL A 61 -4.30 -19.34 -3.99
C VAL A 61 -3.64 -19.05 -5.33
N ASP A 62 -4.39 -18.50 -6.27
CA ASP A 62 -3.91 -18.19 -7.62
C ASP A 62 -3.23 -16.83 -7.68
N GLU A 63 -3.77 -15.84 -6.96
CA GLU A 63 -3.25 -14.48 -6.95
C GLU A 63 -3.43 -13.83 -5.58
N VAL A 64 -2.40 -13.12 -5.15
CA VAL A 64 -2.45 -12.23 -3.98
C VAL A 64 -2.10 -10.82 -4.43
N ARG A 65 -2.99 -9.89 -4.12
CA ARG A 65 -2.80 -8.46 -4.33
C ARG A 65 -2.78 -7.72 -3.01
N ALA A 66 -1.85 -6.75 -2.87
CA ALA A 66 -1.74 -5.89 -1.70
C ALA A 66 -1.30 -4.49 -2.14
N ASP A 67 -2.26 -3.59 -2.29
CA ASP A 67 -2.01 -2.24 -2.80
C ASP A 67 -1.99 -1.21 -1.66
N GLY A 68 -0.80 -0.64 -1.35
CA GLY A 68 -0.66 0.32 -0.27
C GLY A 68 -0.87 -0.30 1.11
N LEU A 69 -0.36 -1.52 1.30
CA LEU A 69 -0.45 -2.26 2.55
C LEU A 69 0.90 -2.44 3.21
N ILE A 70 1.92 -2.85 2.44
CA ILE A 70 3.18 -3.34 3.04
C ILE A 70 3.95 -2.26 3.78
N GLU A 71 3.81 -0.99 3.40
CA GLU A 71 4.38 0.15 4.12
C GLU A 71 3.76 0.37 5.52
N HIS A 72 2.56 -0.16 5.74
CA HIS A 72 1.87 -0.09 7.04
C HIS A 72 2.27 -1.23 7.98
N LEU A 73 2.88 -2.28 7.45
CA LEU A 73 3.34 -3.41 8.27
C LEU A 73 4.63 -3.04 9.01
N PRO A 74 4.73 -3.34 10.32
CA PRO A 74 5.98 -3.17 11.05
C PRO A 74 7.11 -3.94 10.37
N PHE A 75 8.29 -3.33 10.25
CA PHE A 75 9.42 -3.99 9.59
C PHE A 75 9.82 -5.34 10.24
N ILE A 76 9.52 -5.51 11.53
CA ILE A 76 9.77 -6.76 12.26
C ILE A 76 8.87 -7.91 11.78
N ASP A 77 7.69 -7.59 11.22
CA ASP A 77 6.72 -8.57 10.73
C ASP A 77 6.76 -8.75 9.21
N GLU A 78 7.58 -7.96 8.51
CA GLU A 78 7.72 -7.97 7.05
C GLU A 78 7.96 -9.38 6.49
N SER A 79 8.92 -10.11 7.07
CA SER A 79 9.25 -11.46 6.62
C SER A 79 8.08 -12.44 6.79
N LYS A 80 7.34 -12.34 7.89
CA LYS A 80 6.17 -13.19 8.15
C LYS A 80 5.12 -13.01 7.04
N PHE A 81 4.85 -11.76 6.65
CA PHE A 81 3.91 -11.46 5.59
C PHE A 81 4.31 -12.08 4.26
N PHE A 82 5.54 -11.83 3.80
CA PHE A 82 5.99 -12.34 2.51
C PHE A 82 6.10 -13.87 2.47
N TYR A 83 6.49 -14.52 3.57
CA TYR A 83 6.48 -15.99 3.66
C TYR A 83 5.06 -16.53 3.64
N GLU A 84 4.11 -15.89 4.31
CA GLU A 84 2.72 -16.32 4.33
C GLU A 84 2.06 -16.18 2.95
N VAL A 85 2.27 -15.06 2.27
CA VAL A 85 1.82 -14.88 0.87
C VAL A 85 2.40 -15.96 -0.02
N LYS A 86 3.71 -16.23 0.09
CA LYS A 86 4.33 -17.32 -0.67
C LYS A 86 3.74 -18.68 -0.32
N ARG A 87 3.47 -18.96 0.96
CA ARG A 87 2.92 -20.24 1.40
C ARG A 87 1.59 -20.55 0.71
N VAL A 88 0.67 -19.58 0.72
CA VAL A 88 -0.68 -19.79 0.17
C VAL A 88 -0.72 -19.82 -1.35
N LEU A 89 0.17 -19.11 -2.03
CA LEU A 89 0.22 -19.10 -3.49
C LEU A 89 0.55 -20.47 -4.07
N LYS A 90 -0.16 -20.86 -5.12
CA LYS A 90 0.18 -22.03 -5.96
C LYS A 90 1.54 -21.84 -6.64
N PRO A 91 2.25 -22.90 -7.01
CA PRO A 91 3.32 -22.81 -8.00
C PRO A 91 2.79 -22.13 -9.28
N GLY A 92 3.50 -21.09 -9.72
CA GLY A 92 3.02 -20.23 -10.82
C GLY A 92 2.04 -19.12 -10.43
N GLY A 93 1.56 -19.12 -9.19
CA GLY A 93 0.68 -18.08 -8.65
C GLY A 93 1.36 -16.72 -8.55
N ILE A 94 0.58 -15.66 -8.64
CA ILE A 94 1.06 -14.28 -8.76
C ILE A 94 0.91 -13.51 -7.45
N MET A 95 1.98 -12.84 -7.04
CA MET A 95 1.96 -11.79 -6.03
C MET A 95 2.10 -10.44 -6.72
N GLN A 96 1.14 -9.53 -6.48
CA GLN A 96 1.25 -8.14 -6.88
C GLN A 96 1.17 -7.27 -5.62
N VAL A 97 2.21 -6.50 -5.35
CA VAL A 97 2.21 -5.52 -4.25
C VAL A 97 2.56 -4.14 -4.78
N SER A 98 1.91 -3.12 -4.24
CA SER A 98 2.29 -1.76 -4.52
C SER A 98 2.50 -0.98 -3.22
N THR A 99 3.47 -0.09 -3.24
CA THR A 99 3.92 0.67 -2.08
C THR A 99 4.57 1.98 -2.49
N VAL A 100 4.84 2.83 -1.52
CA VAL A 100 5.59 4.07 -1.74
C VAL A 100 7.02 3.79 -2.20
N ASP A 101 7.46 4.47 -3.26
CA ASP A 101 8.86 4.50 -3.68
C ASP A 101 9.65 5.46 -2.78
N PHE A 102 10.32 4.87 -1.78
CA PHE A 102 11.12 5.63 -0.83
C PHE A 102 12.27 6.38 -1.51
N GLU A 103 13.01 5.74 -2.41
CA GLU A 103 14.17 6.32 -3.10
C GLU A 103 13.73 7.52 -3.94
N LYS A 104 12.68 7.36 -4.73
CA LYS A 104 12.12 8.46 -5.54
C LYS A 104 11.62 9.62 -4.68
N THR A 105 10.91 9.32 -3.59
CA THR A 105 10.37 10.34 -2.68
C THR A 105 11.49 11.17 -2.06
N VAL A 106 12.55 10.51 -1.58
CA VAL A 106 13.70 11.19 -0.99
C VAL A 106 14.45 12.03 -2.04
N ASN A 107 14.68 11.49 -3.23
CA ASN A 107 15.34 12.23 -4.32
C ASN A 107 14.52 13.45 -4.74
N GLN A 108 13.21 13.31 -4.93
CA GLN A 108 12.32 14.44 -5.22
C GLN A 108 12.37 15.53 -4.14
N TRP A 109 12.51 15.14 -2.89
CA TRP A 109 12.64 16.08 -1.79
C TRP A 109 14.01 16.78 -1.77
N LEU A 110 15.09 16.04 -2.04
CA LEU A 110 16.47 16.59 -2.08
C LEU A 110 16.68 17.52 -3.28
N ASP A 111 16.16 17.15 -4.44
CA ASP A 111 16.29 17.91 -5.70
C ASP A 111 15.36 19.14 -5.74
N ALA A 112 14.52 19.25 -4.77
CA ALA A 112 13.53 20.32 -4.76
C ALA A 112 14.16 21.67 -4.47
N GLU A 113 13.98 22.64 -5.39
CA GLU A 113 14.33 24.02 -5.17
C GLU A 113 13.48 24.66 -4.07
N ASP A 114 14.05 25.54 -3.26
CA ASP A 114 13.33 26.38 -2.29
C ASP A 114 12.49 25.62 -1.24
N ASN A 115 13.07 24.59 -0.63
CA ASN A 115 12.43 23.79 0.44
C ASN A 115 11.66 24.61 1.49
N TRP A 116 12.17 25.79 1.81
CA TRP A 116 11.64 26.60 2.90
C TRP A 116 10.52 27.54 2.49
N LYS A 117 10.33 27.83 1.21
CA LYS A 117 9.21 28.65 0.72
C LYS A 117 7.86 27.90 0.81
N ASP A 118 7.91 26.56 0.73
CA ASP A 118 6.73 25.73 0.90
C ASP A 118 6.36 25.49 2.36
N PHE A 119 7.16 26.03 3.29
CA PHE A 119 7.00 25.84 4.73
C PHE A 119 5.79 26.58 5.29
N TYR A 120 5.49 27.76 4.76
CA TYR A 120 4.37 28.58 5.17
C TYR A 120 3.48 28.91 3.97
N LYS A 121 2.27 28.39 3.97
CA LYS A 121 1.22 28.83 3.04
C LYS A 121 0.07 29.38 3.82
N ASP A 122 -0.11 30.70 3.73
CA ASP A 122 -1.17 31.43 4.45
C ASP A 122 -2.59 31.03 3.99
N ASP A 123 -2.69 30.43 2.79
CA ASP A 123 -3.93 29.96 2.20
C ASP A 123 -4.22 28.48 2.48
N ASP A 124 -3.33 27.80 3.18
CA ASP A 124 -3.45 26.37 3.46
C ASP A 124 -4.39 26.13 4.64
N LYS A 125 -5.46 25.38 4.39
CA LYS A 125 -6.42 24.97 5.41
C LYS A 125 -5.76 24.34 6.64
N SER A 126 -4.61 23.70 6.46
CA SER A 126 -3.85 23.10 7.55
C SER A 126 -3.31 24.09 8.58
N ILE A 127 -3.08 25.35 8.18
CA ILE A 127 -2.67 26.40 9.15
C ILE A 127 -3.80 26.61 10.16
N HIS A 128 -5.04 26.58 9.68
CA HIS A 128 -6.22 26.66 10.55
C HIS A 128 -6.38 25.41 11.44
N ASP A 129 -5.91 24.27 10.94
CA ASP A 129 -5.94 22.97 11.66
C ASP A 129 -4.67 22.76 12.50
N GLN A 130 -3.84 23.79 12.67
CA GLN A 130 -2.61 23.82 13.49
C GLN A 130 -1.46 22.93 12.99
N HIS A 131 -1.38 22.65 11.71
CA HIS A 131 -0.25 21.99 11.11
C HIS A 131 0.85 22.98 10.72
N TRP A 132 2.02 22.87 11.29
CA TRP A 132 3.13 23.82 11.12
C TRP A 132 3.70 23.86 9.71
N PHE A 133 3.63 22.78 8.97
CA PHE A 133 4.34 22.58 7.71
C PHE A 133 3.42 22.45 6.49
N GLY A 134 2.24 23.02 6.59
CA GLY A 134 1.25 22.91 5.53
C GLY A 134 0.42 21.64 5.64
N THR A 135 -0.54 21.51 4.73
CA THR A 135 -1.46 20.39 4.72
C THR A 135 -0.71 19.11 4.40
N TYR A 136 -0.97 18.08 5.18
CA TYR A 136 -0.70 16.74 4.79
C TYR A 136 -1.24 16.49 3.37
N THR A 137 -0.36 16.34 2.40
CA THR A 137 -0.74 16.22 1.00
C THR A 137 0.26 15.39 0.21
N TYR A 138 -0.24 14.54 -0.66
CA TYR A 138 0.59 13.83 -1.64
C TYR A 138 0.93 14.68 -2.88
N LYS A 139 0.73 15.99 -2.84
CA LYS A 139 1.07 16.87 -3.96
C LYS A 139 2.52 17.31 -3.88
N PRO A 140 3.33 17.10 -4.93
CA PRO A 140 4.75 17.45 -4.93
C PRO A 140 5.06 18.92 -4.66
N LYS A 141 4.09 19.82 -4.90
CA LYS A 141 4.25 21.26 -4.67
C LYS A 141 4.31 21.68 -3.21
N ASN A 142 3.82 20.85 -2.30
CA ASN A 142 3.98 21.04 -0.85
C ASN A 142 4.95 19.99 -0.32
N ARG A 143 6.22 20.30 -0.30
CA ARG A 143 7.28 19.32 -0.02
C ARG A 143 7.24 18.73 1.35
N TRP A 144 7.00 19.55 2.36
CA TRP A 144 6.95 19.04 3.73
C TRP A 144 5.73 18.17 3.93
N GLY A 145 4.57 18.63 3.49
CA GLY A 145 3.36 17.83 3.51
C GLY A 145 3.48 16.56 2.67
N TYR A 146 4.08 16.67 1.47
CA TYR A 146 4.33 15.52 0.60
C TYR A 146 5.27 14.49 1.24
N LEU A 147 6.44 14.94 1.73
CA LEU A 147 7.41 14.07 2.40
C LEU A 147 6.79 13.40 3.63
N THR A 148 6.15 14.20 4.48
CA THR A 148 5.50 13.68 5.69
C THR A 148 4.41 12.67 5.35
N ALA A 149 3.54 13.00 4.39
CA ALA A 149 2.47 12.11 3.96
C ALA A 149 2.98 10.80 3.37
N THR A 150 4.03 10.91 2.55
CA THR A 150 4.56 9.75 1.83
C THR A 150 5.37 8.84 2.74
N LEU A 151 6.18 9.40 3.65
CA LEU A 151 7.03 8.60 4.54
C LEU A 151 6.32 8.11 5.81
N TYR A 152 5.37 8.88 6.33
CA TYR A 152 4.78 8.57 7.64
C TYR A 152 3.29 8.20 7.58
N GLY A 153 2.70 8.20 6.41
CA GLY A 153 1.28 7.90 6.22
C GLY A 153 0.35 9.04 6.65
N SER A 154 -0.95 8.80 6.57
CA SER A 154 -1.95 9.83 6.89
C SER A 154 -2.11 10.09 8.38
N GLN A 155 -1.76 9.14 9.22
CA GLN A 155 -1.88 9.19 10.67
C GLN A 155 -3.31 9.50 11.18
N ASN A 156 -4.32 9.37 10.32
CA ASN A 156 -5.72 9.68 10.62
C ASN A 156 -6.45 8.54 11.36
N GLY A 157 -5.72 7.55 11.87
CA GLY A 157 -6.29 6.42 12.59
C GLY A 157 -5.34 5.23 12.68
N VAL A 158 -5.80 4.20 13.36
CA VAL A 158 -5.08 2.93 13.48
C VAL A 158 -4.82 2.36 12.07
N GLY A 159 -3.62 1.86 11.82
CA GLY A 159 -3.24 1.30 10.53
C GLY A 159 -2.93 2.32 9.43
N GLN A 160 -2.95 3.64 9.72
CA GLN A 160 -2.65 4.70 8.75
C GLN A 160 -1.23 5.25 8.84
N PHE A 161 -0.39 4.65 9.68
CA PHE A 161 1.03 5.00 9.80
C PHE A 161 1.87 4.15 8.86
N HIS A 162 2.81 4.76 8.15
CA HIS A 162 3.85 4.02 7.48
C HIS A 162 4.95 3.67 8.49
N THR A 163 5.21 2.41 8.65
CA THR A 163 6.18 1.85 9.60
C THR A 163 7.35 1.16 8.93
N ASN A 164 7.31 1.13 7.59
CA ASN A 164 8.34 0.52 6.76
C ASN A 164 8.54 1.34 5.48
N CYS A 165 9.65 1.11 4.79
CA CYS A 165 9.96 1.76 3.52
C CYS A 165 10.52 0.76 2.50
N TYR A 166 10.23 1.01 1.22
CA TYR A 166 10.59 0.12 0.12
C TYR A 166 11.27 0.86 -1.02
N THR A 167 12.22 0.20 -1.62
CA THR A 167 12.86 0.58 -2.88
C THR A 167 12.76 -0.60 -3.84
N GLU A 168 12.98 -0.37 -5.13
CA GLU A 168 13.08 -1.44 -6.11
C GLU A 168 14.07 -2.53 -5.69
N LYS A 169 15.25 -2.11 -5.21
CA LYS A 169 16.29 -3.03 -4.73
C LYS A 169 15.85 -3.89 -3.54
N LYS A 170 15.15 -3.28 -2.58
CA LYS A 170 14.64 -4.02 -1.41
C LYS A 170 13.56 -5.04 -1.83
N LEU A 171 12.62 -4.65 -2.69
CA LEU A 171 11.60 -5.55 -3.20
C LEU A 171 12.20 -6.72 -4.00
N SER A 172 13.20 -6.45 -4.83
CA SER A 172 13.94 -7.50 -5.55
C SER A 172 14.65 -8.46 -4.61
N ALA A 173 15.35 -7.94 -3.59
CA ALA A 173 16.04 -8.75 -2.59
C ALA A 173 15.08 -9.62 -1.77
N ILE A 174 13.90 -9.11 -1.42
CA ILE A 174 12.85 -9.89 -0.74
C ILE A 174 12.44 -11.07 -1.63
N CYS A 175 12.12 -10.84 -2.91
CA CYS A 175 11.73 -11.90 -3.83
C CYS A 175 12.82 -12.96 -4.00
N GLU A 176 14.08 -12.55 -4.12
CA GLU A 176 15.23 -13.46 -4.17
C GLU A 176 15.28 -14.34 -2.92
N HIS A 177 15.20 -13.70 -1.75
CA HIS A 177 15.27 -14.38 -0.45
C HIS A 177 14.16 -15.42 -0.26
N ILE A 178 12.93 -15.08 -0.65
CA ILE A 178 11.81 -16.01 -0.57
C ILE A 178 11.68 -16.92 -1.80
N ASN A 179 12.63 -16.91 -2.73
CA ASN A 179 12.65 -17.72 -3.94
C ASN A 179 11.37 -17.54 -4.81
N MET A 180 11.07 -16.31 -5.16
CA MET A 180 10.05 -15.94 -6.15
C MET A 180 10.71 -15.27 -7.36
N ASP A 181 10.15 -15.46 -8.55
CA ASP A 181 10.61 -14.81 -9.77
C ASP A 181 10.00 -13.41 -9.91
N VAL A 182 10.82 -12.37 -9.94
CA VAL A 182 10.36 -11.01 -10.26
C VAL A 182 10.00 -10.95 -11.75
N LEU A 183 8.75 -10.62 -12.06
CA LEU A 183 8.29 -10.40 -13.43
C LEU A 183 8.45 -8.93 -13.83
N SER A 184 8.10 -8.01 -12.96
CA SER A 184 8.34 -6.58 -13.15
C SER A 184 8.38 -5.84 -11.81
N ILE A 185 9.08 -4.68 -11.81
CA ILE A 185 8.93 -3.63 -10.80
C ILE A 185 8.78 -2.33 -11.56
N ASP A 186 7.61 -1.71 -11.45
CA ASP A 186 7.24 -0.55 -12.24
C ASP A 186 6.89 0.63 -11.34
N GLN A 187 7.34 1.83 -11.73
CA GLN A 187 6.81 3.07 -11.16
C GLN A 187 5.47 3.38 -11.79
N PHE A 188 4.51 3.86 -11.00
CA PHE A 188 3.22 4.23 -11.51
C PHE A 188 2.58 5.40 -10.76
N GLN A 189 1.61 6.02 -11.41
CA GLN A 189 0.78 7.05 -10.78
C GLN A 189 -0.38 6.38 -10.05
N TRP A 190 -0.54 6.74 -8.79
CA TRP A 190 -1.60 6.18 -7.97
C TRP A 190 -2.96 6.85 -8.23
N LYS A 191 -3.08 8.12 -7.94
CA LYS A 191 -4.28 8.93 -8.21
C LYS A 191 -3.83 10.33 -8.65
N GLY A 192 -4.34 10.82 -9.76
CA GLY A 192 -3.95 12.12 -10.27
C GLY A 192 -2.46 12.21 -10.57
N ASP A 193 -1.77 13.16 -9.97
CA ASP A 193 -0.35 13.44 -10.14
C ASP A 193 0.57 12.72 -9.13
N ARG A 194 0.05 11.73 -8.39
CA ARG A 194 0.85 10.94 -7.44
C ARG A 194 1.68 9.89 -8.16
N ASP A 195 2.93 10.20 -8.38
CA ASP A 195 3.87 9.38 -9.15
C ASP A 195 4.94 8.67 -8.28
N HIS A 196 4.68 8.56 -6.98
CA HIS A 196 5.62 8.06 -5.99
C HIS A 196 5.39 6.60 -5.58
N MET A 197 4.80 5.81 -6.45
CA MET A 197 4.48 4.42 -6.15
C MET A 197 5.31 3.46 -6.98
N LEU A 198 5.69 2.34 -6.34
CA LEU A 198 6.23 1.15 -6.99
C LEU A 198 5.17 0.04 -7.02
N ARG A 199 5.18 -0.74 -8.07
CA ARG A 199 4.43 -1.99 -8.18
C ARG A 199 5.36 -3.13 -8.53
N LEU A 200 5.46 -4.09 -7.62
CA LEU A 200 6.12 -5.36 -7.86
C LEU A 200 5.08 -6.38 -8.34
N THR A 201 5.40 -7.09 -9.41
CA THR A 201 4.72 -8.32 -9.80
C THR A 201 5.73 -9.46 -9.76
N ALA A 202 5.44 -10.49 -8.98
CA ALA A 202 6.30 -11.65 -8.83
C ALA A 202 5.50 -12.95 -8.92
N LYS A 203 6.18 -14.03 -9.31
CA LYS A 203 5.59 -15.36 -9.52
C LYS A 203 6.27 -16.38 -8.61
N LYS A 204 5.47 -17.20 -7.92
CA LYS A 204 5.98 -18.35 -7.17
C LYS A 204 6.57 -19.40 -8.12
N LYS A 205 7.78 -19.85 -7.82
CA LYS A 205 8.44 -20.97 -8.55
C LYS A 205 7.75 -22.29 -8.31
#